data_b28b0aa2aed999fce2089437e3bc96d1
#
_entry.id   b28b0aa2aed999fce2089437e3bc96d1
#
_cell.length_a   1.000
_cell.length_b   1.000
_cell.length_c   1.000
_cell.angle_alpha   90.00
_cell.angle_beta   90.00
_cell.angle_gamma   90.00
#
_symmetry.space_group_name_H-M   'P 1'
#
loop_
_entity.id
_entity.type
_entity.pdbx_description
1 polymer ?
#
loop_
_entity_poly.entity_id
_entity_poly.type
_entity_poly.pdbx_seq_one_letter_code
_entity_poly.pdbx_strand_id
1 'polypeptide(L)'
;MIEVRGLHKFFGDLHVLRGIDLEVARREVLCVIGPSGSGKSTLLRCVNLLIRPDKGDVYLDGVRVTAPEIRPEWVRAQVGMVFQSFNLFAHLTALRNVMLGLTQVKRMSKEQAREKATNELERVGLGDKLDAYPAQLSGGQQQRVAIARALAMDPKAVLFDEPTSALDPEFIREVLDAMAKLAAEGMTMIVVTHEMGFAKEVANSIVFMDDGRLIEQGTPEEIFERPGHERTKAFVSKILR
;
A
#
# COMPACT_ATOMS: atom_id res chain seq x y z
N MET A 1 2.27 -14.81 4.38
CA MET A 1 0.97 -14.34 3.90
C MET A 1 1.04 -13.87 2.45
N ILE A 2 1.90 -12.92 2.12
CA ILE A 2 2.28 -12.60 0.74
C ILE A 2 3.68 -13.15 0.51
N GLU A 3 3.90 -13.83 -0.63
CA GLU A 3 5.20 -14.33 -1.03
C GLU A 3 5.42 -13.99 -2.51
N VAL A 4 6.60 -13.46 -2.82
CA VAL A 4 7.03 -13.10 -4.16
C VAL A 4 8.30 -13.91 -4.46
N ARG A 5 8.33 -14.62 -5.59
CA ARG A 5 9.44 -15.48 -5.97
C ARG A 5 9.95 -15.13 -7.36
N GLY A 6 11.21 -14.71 -7.43
CA GLY A 6 11.92 -14.43 -8.66
C GLY A 6 11.19 -13.49 -9.60
N LEU A 7 10.60 -12.41 -9.09
CA LEU A 7 9.72 -11.53 -9.85
C LEU A 7 10.49 -10.63 -10.80
N HIS A 8 10.17 -10.70 -12.10
CA HIS A 8 10.72 -9.81 -13.11
C HIS A 8 9.63 -9.02 -13.81
N LYS A 9 9.92 -7.75 -14.11
CA LYS A 9 9.06 -6.89 -14.92
C LYS A 9 9.87 -6.08 -15.91
N PHE A 10 9.41 -6.08 -17.16
CA PHE A 10 9.96 -5.29 -18.25
C PHE A 10 8.92 -4.29 -18.76
N PHE A 11 9.35 -3.12 -19.20
CA PHE A 11 8.59 -2.18 -19.99
C PHE A 11 9.39 -1.86 -21.25
N GLY A 12 9.03 -2.50 -22.37
CA GLY A 12 9.88 -2.54 -23.54
C GLY A 12 11.23 -3.17 -23.18
N ASP A 13 12.32 -2.47 -23.48
CA ASP A 13 13.69 -2.92 -23.17
C ASP A 13 14.12 -2.62 -21.73
N LEU A 14 13.33 -1.82 -20.98
CA LEU A 14 13.66 -1.46 -19.61
C LEU A 14 13.30 -2.57 -18.63
N HIS A 15 14.32 -3.17 -18.01
CA HIS A 15 14.16 -4.19 -16.96
C HIS A 15 14.00 -3.53 -15.59
N VAL A 16 12.75 -3.37 -15.12
CA VAL A 16 12.40 -2.61 -13.91
C VAL A 16 12.48 -3.44 -12.64
N LEU A 17 12.00 -4.69 -12.65
CA LEU A 17 12.17 -5.63 -11.53
C LEU A 17 13.06 -6.77 -11.96
N ARG A 18 14.11 -7.05 -11.19
CA ARG A 18 15.24 -7.89 -11.58
C ARG A 18 15.42 -9.09 -10.65
N GLY A 19 14.38 -9.93 -10.53
CA GLY A 19 14.41 -11.12 -9.69
C GLY A 19 14.18 -10.76 -8.23
N ILE A 20 12.99 -10.27 -7.91
CA ILE A 20 12.60 -9.93 -6.54
C ILE A 20 12.08 -11.17 -5.84
N ASP A 21 12.66 -11.47 -4.67
CA ASP A 21 12.18 -12.44 -3.70
C ASP A 21 11.80 -11.68 -2.43
N LEU A 22 10.55 -11.87 -1.93
CA LEU A 22 10.04 -11.14 -0.79
C LEU A 22 8.98 -11.97 -0.06
N GLU A 23 9.03 -11.98 1.25
CA GLU A 23 7.99 -12.58 2.09
C GLU A 23 7.43 -11.55 3.07
N VAL A 24 6.12 -11.59 3.28
CA VAL A 24 5.42 -10.79 4.28
C VAL A 24 4.50 -11.70 5.09
N ALA A 25 4.73 -11.74 6.39
CA ALA A 25 3.93 -12.54 7.32
C ALA A 25 2.54 -11.91 7.56
N ARG A 26 1.63 -12.63 8.19
CA ARG A 26 0.38 -12.06 8.66
C ARG A 26 0.65 -11.06 9.78
N ARG A 27 -0.07 -9.93 9.76
CA ARG A 27 0.06 -8.84 10.72
C ARG A 27 1.43 -8.14 10.70
N GLU A 28 2.19 -8.34 9.65
CA GLU A 28 3.46 -7.67 9.44
C GLU A 28 3.27 -6.37 8.66
N VAL A 29 3.97 -5.34 9.09
CA VAL A 29 4.17 -4.09 8.35
C VAL A 29 5.56 -4.13 7.74
N LEU A 30 5.62 -4.32 6.43
CA LEU A 30 6.84 -4.22 5.65
C LEU A 30 6.92 -2.84 5.01
N CYS A 31 7.97 -2.07 5.30
CA CYS A 31 8.27 -0.84 4.59
C CYS A 31 9.28 -1.08 3.46
N VAL A 32 9.00 -0.53 2.28
CA VAL A 32 9.90 -0.58 1.12
C VAL A 32 10.43 0.83 0.87
N ILE A 33 11.73 1.01 1.05
CA ILE A 33 12.43 2.29 0.86
C ILE A 33 13.43 2.19 -0.29
N GLY A 34 13.89 3.34 -0.80
CA GLY A 34 14.89 3.39 -1.87
C GLY A 34 14.70 4.59 -2.78
N PRO A 35 15.66 4.86 -3.69
CA PRO A 35 15.61 6.01 -4.59
C PRO A 35 14.40 5.96 -5.53
N SER A 36 13.99 7.12 -6.05
CA SER A 36 12.97 7.20 -7.10
C SER A 36 13.43 6.39 -8.33
N GLY A 37 12.49 5.69 -8.97
CA GLY A 37 12.79 4.84 -10.12
C GLY A 37 13.36 3.46 -9.78
N SER A 38 13.56 3.09 -8.52
CA SER A 38 14.08 1.76 -8.14
C SER A 38 13.09 0.60 -8.33
N GLY A 39 11.85 0.86 -8.74
CA GLY A 39 10.85 -0.17 -9.02
C GLY A 39 9.83 -0.45 -7.91
N LYS A 40 9.84 0.30 -6.79
CA LYS A 40 8.96 0.09 -5.62
C LYS A 40 7.47 0.04 -5.97
N SER A 41 6.96 1.06 -6.65
CA SER A 41 5.55 1.12 -7.09
C SER A 41 5.20 0.00 -8.08
N THR A 42 6.17 -0.41 -8.93
CA THR A 42 5.99 -1.52 -9.87
C THR A 42 5.87 -2.84 -9.12
N LEU A 43 6.65 -3.04 -8.06
CA LEU A 43 6.55 -4.21 -7.18
C LEU A 43 5.14 -4.30 -6.57
N LEU A 44 4.64 -3.23 -5.94
CA LEU A 44 3.29 -3.22 -5.37
C LEU A 44 2.22 -3.54 -6.41
N ARG A 45 2.32 -2.94 -7.60
CA ARG A 45 1.36 -3.16 -8.69
C ARG A 45 1.43 -4.58 -9.27
N CYS A 46 2.57 -5.25 -9.17
CA CYS A 46 2.68 -6.66 -9.52
C CYS A 46 2.06 -7.55 -8.42
N VAL A 47 2.22 -7.22 -7.16
CA VAL A 47 1.66 -7.99 -6.03
C VAL A 47 0.14 -8.08 -6.09
N ASN A 48 -0.56 -6.99 -6.44
CA ASN A 48 -2.02 -6.99 -6.58
C ASN A 48 -2.53 -7.18 -8.03
N LEU A 49 -1.65 -7.58 -8.95
CA LEU A 49 -1.93 -7.82 -10.37
C LEU A 49 -2.59 -6.62 -11.10
N LEU A 50 -2.30 -5.38 -10.70
CA LEU A 50 -2.55 -4.21 -11.55
C LEU A 50 -1.63 -4.24 -12.78
N ILE A 51 -0.43 -4.79 -12.60
CA ILE A 51 0.52 -5.07 -13.67
C ILE A 51 0.89 -6.55 -13.55
N ARG A 52 0.75 -7.32 -14.62
CA ARG A 52 1.23 -8.70 -14.61
C ARG A 52 2.76 -8.72 -14.71
N PRO A 53 3.45 -9.49 -13.85
CA PRO A 53 4.89 -9.72 -14.00
C PRO A 53 5.17 -10.52 -15.29
N ASP A 54 6.38 -10.39 -15.82
CA ASP A 54 6.79 -11.13 -17.02
C ASP A 54 7.40 -12.49 -16.65
N LYS A 55 8.03 -12.60 -15.45
CA LYS A 55 8.54 -13.86 -14.89
C LYS A 55 8.39 -13.84 -13.37
N GLY A 56 8.46 -15.03 -12.79
CA GLY A 56 8.29 -15.22 -11.35
C GLY A 56 6.83 -15.27 -10.92
N ASP A 57 6.62 -15.49 -9.65
CA ASP A 57 5.31 -15.76 -9.09
C ASP A 57 5.03 -14.93 -7.84
N VAL A 58 3.74 -14.64 -7.63
CA VAL A 58 3.20 -14.06 -6.42
C VAL A 58 2.22 -15.04 -5.80
N TYR A 59 2.32 -15.24 -4.50
CA TYR A 59 1.43 -16.08 -3.71
C TYR A 59 0.71 -15.25 -2.64
N LEU A 60 -0.57 -15.54 -2.44
CA LEU A 60 -1.39 -14.99 -1.37
C LEU A 60 -1.97 -16.15 -0.56
N ASP A 61 -1.58 -16.29 0.69
CA ASP A 61 -1.96 -17.43 1.55
C ASP A 61 -1.70 -18.79 0.89
N GLY A 62 -0.57 -18.95 0.22
CA GLY A 62 -0.19 -20.19 -0.48
C GLY A 62 -0.86 -20.37 -1.86
N VAL A 63 -1.80 -19.50 -2.25
CA VAL A 63 -2.41 -19.53 -3.57
C VAL A 63 -1.54 -18.74 -4.55
N ARG A 64 -1.07 -19.36 -5.63
CA ARG A 64 -0.33 -18.71 -6.72
C ARG A 64 -1.26 -17.79 -7.50
N VAL A 65 -1.24 -16.48 -7.19
CA VAL A 65 -2.14 -15.51 -7.80
C VAL A 65 -1.75 -15.11 -9.23
N THR A 66 -0.51 -15.36 -9.63
CA THR A 66 -0.02 -15.16 -11.00
C THR A 66 -0.45 -16.24 -11.99
N ALA A 67 -1.04 -17.33 -11.51
CA ALA A 67 -1.51 -18.42 -12.37
C ALA A 67 -2.57 -17.92 -13.38
N PRO A 68 -2.55 -18.45 -14.63
CA PRO A 68 -3.44 -17.96 -15.70
C PRO A 68 -4.94 -18.04 -15.39
N GLU A 69 -5.34 -19.03 -14.60
CA GLU A 69 -6.73 -19.27 -14.18
C GLU A 69 -7.23 -18.27 -13.12
N ILE A 70 -6.33 -17.58 -12.42
CA ILE A 70 -6.71 -16.62 -11.38
C ILE A 70 -7.14 -15.31 -12.03
N ARG A 71 -8.34 -14.87 -11.67
CA ARG A 71 -8.90 -13.59 -12.11
C ARG A 71 -8.31 -12.45 -11.29
N PRO A 72 -7.69 -11.42 -11.91
CA PRO A 72 -7.09 -10.30 -11.19
C PRO A 72 -8.06 -9.57 -10.27
N GLU A 73 -9.35 -9.53 -10.61
CA GLU A 73 -10.40 -8.92 -9.79
C GLU A 73 -10.53 -9.60 -8.42
N TRP A 74 -10.39 -10.92 -8.39
CA TRP A 74 -10.39 -11.68 -7.15
C TRP A 74 -9.20 -11.29 -6.26
N VAL A 75 -8.00 -11.14 -6.84
CA VAL A 75 -6.80 -10.72 -6.09
C VAL A 75 -6.98 -9.31 -5.52
N ARG A 76 -7.47 -8.37 -6.34
CA ARG A 76 -7.71 -6.97 -5.94
C ARG A 76 -8.80 -6.84 -4.88
N ALA A 77 -9.71 -7.79 -4.77
CA ALA A 77 -10.68 -7.84 -3.68
C ALA A 77 -10.07 -8.34 -2.36
N GLN A 78 -8.95 -9.10 -2.43
CA GLN A 78 -8.25 -9.63 -1.26
C GLN A 78 -7.10 -8.73 -0.79
N VAL A 79 -6.52 -7.93 -1.71
CA VAL A 79 -5.37 -7.06 -1.45
C VAL A 79 -5.74 -5.64 -1.84
N GLY A 80 -6.05 -4.82 -0.83
CA GLY A 80 -6.37 -3.41 -1.03
C GLY A 80 -5.15 -2.62 -1.52
N MET A 81 -5.38 -1.52 -2.23
CA MET A 81 -4.32 -0.62 -2.63
C MET A 81 -4.72 0.84 -2.46
N VAL A 82 -3.83 1.59 -1.81
CA VAL A 82 -3.91 3.04 -1.62
C VAL A 82 -2.80 3.67 -2.43
N PHE A 83 -3.15 4.59 -3.31
CA PHE A 83 -2.23 5.22 -4.26
C PHE A 83 -1.76 6.59 -3.77
N GLN A 84 -0.68 7.08 -4.32
CA GLN A 84 -0.18 8.44 -4.15
C GLN A 84 -1.22 9.49 -4.56
N SER A 85 -1.85 9.31 -5.71
CA SER A 85 -3.02 10.10 -6.14
C SER A 85 -4.27 9.40 -5.62
N PHE A 86 -5.03 10.02 -4.78
CA PHE A 86 -6.17 9.46 -4.03
C PHE A 86 -7.15 8.63 -4.87
N ASN A 87 -7.24 8.91 -6.18
CA ASN A 87 -8.09 8.21 -7.16
C ASN A 87 -9.55 8.11 -6.71
N LEU A 88 -10.07 9.18 -6.10
CA LEU A 88 -11.48 9.28 -5.75
C LEU A 88 -12.30 9.65 -6.99
N PHE A 89 -13.50 9.12 -7.05
CA PHE A 89 -14.48 9.50 -8.05
C PHE A 89 -15.03 10.89 -7.68
N ALA A 90 -14.67 11.93 -8.44
CA ALA A 90 -14.96 13.32 -8.13
C ALA A 90 -16.47 13.64 -8.07
N HIS A 91 -17.28 12.87 -8.80
CA HIS A 91 -18.75 13.01 -8.85
C HIS A 91 -19.48 12.22 -7.75
N LEU A 92 -18.77 11.52 -6.89
CA LEU A 92 -19.30 10.76 -5.75
C LEU A 92 -18.87 11.40 -4.43
N THR A 93 -19.75 11.36 -3.43
CA THR A 93 -19.41 11.74 -2.05
C THR A 93 -18.40 10.77 -1.43
N ALA A 94 -17.79 11.11 -0.29
CA ALA A 94 -16.91 10.23 0.47
C ALA A 94 -17.57 8.87 0.73
N LEU A 95 -18.79 8.89 1.27
CA LEU A 95 -19.59 7.68 1.52
C LEU A 95 -19.78 6.85 0.26
N ARG A 96 -20.18 7.46 -0.86
CA ARG A 96 -20.42 6.75 -2.12
C ARG A 96 -19.14 6.19 -2.74
N ASN A 97 -18.00 6.88 -2.56
CA ASN A 97 -16.69 6.37 -2.98
C ASN A 97 -16.35 5.05 -2.27
N VAL A 98 -16.64 4.95 -0.96
CA VAL A 98 -16.41 3.74 -0.18
C VAL A 98 -17.44 2.66 -0.49
N MET A 99 -18.72 3.02 -0.64
CA MET A 99 -19.81 2.07 -0.97
C MET A 99 -19.63 1.38 -2.33
N LEU A 100 -18.92 1.99 -3.27
CA LEU A 100 -18.88 1.52 -4.66
C LEU A 100 -18.39 0.05 -4.77
N GLY A 101 -17.28 -0.28 -4.11
CA GLY A 101 -16.75 -1.64 -4.08
C GLY A 101 -17.71 -2.63 -3.42
N LEU A 102 -18.35 -2.21 -2.34
CA LEU A 102 -19.32 -3.03 -1.59
C LEU A 102 -20.53 -3.41 -2.44
N THR A 103 -21.09 -2.46 -3.18
CA THR A 103 -22.27 -2.69 -4.02
C THR A 103 -21.94 -3.37 -5.34
N GLN A 104 -20.84 -2.99 -6.02
CA GLN A 104 -20.53 -3.51 -7.36
C GLN A 104 -19.78 -4.84 -7.31
N VAL A 105 -18.90 -5.05 -6.35
CA VAL A 105 -18.05 -6.24 -6.27
C VAL A 105 -18.60 -7.24 -5.26
N LYS A 106 -18.88 -6.80 -4.01
CA LYS A 106 -19.40 -7.66 -2.94
C LYS A 106 -20.93 -7.91 -3.05
N ARG A 107 -21.63 -7.18 -3.93
CA ARG A 107 -23.08 -7.32 -4.13
C ARG A 107 -23.92 -7.12 -2.84
N MET A 108 -23.43 -6.31 -1.92
CA MET A 108 -24.15 -5.98 -0.70
C MET A 108 -25.39 -5.10 -1.01
N SER A 109 -26.42 -5.18 -0.14
CA SER A 109 -27.55 -4.24 -0.23
C SER A 109 -27.06 -2.80 0.01
N LYS A 110 -27.85 -1.81 -0.41
CA LYS A 110 -27.48 -0.39 -0.22
C LYS A 110 -27.36 -0.05 1.27
N GLU A 111 -28.24 -0.61 2.09
CA GLU A 111 -28.29 -0.40 3.53
C GLU A 111 -27.02 -0.97 4.19
N GLN A 112 -26.69 -2.22 3.91
CA GLN A 112 -25.50 -2.88 4.42
C GLN A 112 -24.21 -2.17 3.97
N ALA A 113 -24.15 -1.78 2.68
CA ALA A 113 -23.00 -1.07 2.12
C ALA A 113 -22.86 0.32 2.77
N ARG A 114 -23.96 1.02 3.03
CA ARG A 114 -23.95 2.33 3.70
C ARG A 114 -23.42 2.21 5.13
N GLU A 115 -23.97 1.28 5.92
CA GLU A 115 -23.55 1.05 7.30
C GLU A 115 -22.05 0.74 7.36
N LYS A 116 -21.59 -0.22 6.56
CA LYS A 116 -20.17 -0.60 6.51
C LYS A 116 -19.27 0.55 6.07
N ALA A 117 -19.67 1.29 5.03
CA ALA A 117 -18.90 2.43 4.54
C ALA A 117 -18.83 3.57 5.57
N THR A 118 -19.92 3.80 6.33
CA THR A 118 -19.94 4.77 7.42
C THR A 118 -18.95 4.38 8.50
N ASN A 119 -18.98 3.12 8.95
CA ASN A 119 -18.06 2.61 9.98
C ASN A 119 -16.58 2.76 9.57
N GLU A 120 -16.24 2.48 8.29
CA GLU A 120 -14.85 2.64 7.83
C GLU A 120 -14.43 4.11 7.70
N LEU A 121 -15.36 5.02 7.36
CA LEU A 121 -15.09 6.46 7.36
C LEU A 121 -14.92 7.00 8.78
N GLU A 122 -15.72 6.56 9.73
CA GLU A 122 -15.56 6.89 11.15
C GLU A 122 -14.23 6.38 11.70
N ARG A 123 -13.83 5.17 11.33
CA ARG A 123 -12.55 4.53 11.72
C ARG A 123 -11.33 5.37 11.33
N VAL A 124 -11.41 6.07 10.18
CA VAL A 124 -10.36 6.98 9.71
C VAL A 124 -10.63 8.45 10.09
N GLY A 125 -11.59 8.72 10.99
CA GLY A 125 -11.89 10.05 11.51
C GLY A 125 -12.63 10.98 10.55
N LEU A 126 -13.51 10.43 9.68
CA LEU A 126 -14.28 11.17 8.68
C LEU A 126 -15.80 10.96 8.80
N GLY A 127 -16.31 10.64 10.00
CA GLY A 127 -17.73 10.43 10.23
C GLY A 127 -18.59 11.67 9.97
N ASP A 128 -18.02 12.88 10.11
CA ASP A 128 -18.67 14.17 9.82
C ASP A 128 -18.59 14.58 8.34
N LYS A 129 -17.91 13.80 7.48
CA LYS A 129 -17.63 14.12 6.07
C LYS A 129 -18.30 13.17 5.07
N LEU A 130 -19.28 12.38 5.50
CA LEU A 130 -19.91 11.34 4.67
C LEU A 130 -20.45 11.87 3.33
N ASP A 131 -21.07 13.04 3.36
CA ASP A 131 -21.72 13.64 2.19
C ASP A 131 -20.83 14.66 1.45
N ALA A 132 -19.58 14.87 1.92
CA ALA A 132 -18.63 15.75 1.25
C ALA A 132 -18.12 15.13 -0.06
N TYR A 133 -18.01 15.95 -1.09
CA TYR A 133 -17.37 15.58 -2.35
C TYR A 133 -15.84 15.77 -2.25
N PRO A 134 -15.02 15.07 -3.07
CA PRO A 134 -13.57 15.20 -3.03
C PRO A 134 -13.08 16.65 -3.08
N ALA A 135 -13.69 17.51 -3.89
CA ALA A 135 -13.33 18.93 -3.98
C ALA A 135 -13.56 19.74 -2.68
N GLN A 136 -14.31 19.21 -1.73
CA GLN A 136 -14.60 19.83 -0.43
C GLN A 136 -13.72 19.27 0.71
N LEU A 137 -12.80 18.36 0.37
CA LEU A 137 -11.94 17.65 1.32
C LEU A 137 -10.49 18.11 1.14
N SER A 138 -9.76 18.26 2.25
CA SER A 138 -8.30 18.42 2.19
C SER A 138 -7.63 17.20 1.57
N GLY A 139 -6.37 17.33 1.12
CA GLY A 139 -5.61 16.19 0.59
C GLY A 139 -5.53 15.03 1.58
N GLY A 140 -5.26 15.30 2.86
CA GLY A 140 -5.23 14.27 3.90
C GLY A 140 -6.60 13.61 4.13
N GLN A 141 -7.70 14.38 4.06
CA GLN A 141 -9.05 13.82 4.12
C GLN A 141 -9.35 12.94 2.91
N GLN A 142 -8.99 13.37 1.70
CA GLN A 142 -9.15 12.56 0.49
C GLN A 142 -8.37 11.23 0.59
N GLN A 143 -7.15 11.27 1.09
CA GLN A 143 -6.34 10.07 1.29
C GLN A 143 -6.97 9.13 2.33
N ARG A 144 -7.50 9.67 3.42
CA ARG A 144 -8.21 8.85 4.41
C ARG A 144 -9.50 8.24 3.84
N VAL A 145 -10.22 8.92 2.93
CA VAL A 145 -11.33 8.29 2.18
C VAL A 145 -10.82 7.14 1.31
N ALA A 146 -9.65 7.30 0.64
CA ALA A 146 -9.07 6.22 -0.15
C ALA A 146 -8.65 5.01 0.71
N ILE A 147 -8.16 5.25 1.93
CA ILE A 147 -7.87 4.21 2.92
C ILE A 147 -9.16 3.50 3.33
N ALA A 148 -10.20 4.24 3.74
CA ALA A 148 -11.50 3.67 4.11
C ALA A 148 -12.11 2.83 2.97
N ARG A 149 -11.99 3.29 1.72
CA ARG A 149 -12.43 2.54 0.53
C ARG A 149 -11.69 1.20 0.37
N ALA A 150 -10.38 1.18 0.64
CA ALA A 150 -9.61 -0.07 0.60
C ALA A 150 -10.01 -1.02 1.72
N LEU A 151 -10.18 -0.51 2.95
CA LEU A 151 -10.54 -1.29 4.15
C LEU A 151 -11.95 -1.88 4.06
N ALA A 152 -12.90 -1.16 3.47
CA ALA A 152 -14.30 -1.60 3.33
C ALA A 152 -14.44 -2.94 2.60
N MET A 153 -13.46 -3.28 1.77
CA MET A 153 -13.42 -4.57 1.07
C MET A 153 -12.99 -5.75 1.97
N ASP A 154 -12.70 -5.56 3.27
CA ASP A 154 -12.12 -6.54 4.20
C ASP A 154 -10.90 -7.24 3.60
N PRO A 155 -9.89 -6.47 3.19
CA PRO A 155 -8.72 -7.04 2.53
C PRO A 155 -7.87 -7.82 3.54
N LYS A 156 -7.16 -8.84 3.05
CA LYS A 156 -6.16 -9.59 3.83
C LYS A 156 -4.89 -8.77 4.06
N ALA A 157 -4.59 -7.87 3.15
CA ALA A 157 -3.47 -6.92 3.23
C ALA A 157 -3.80 -5.62 2.51
N VAL A 158 -3.13 -4.54 2.90
CA VAL A 158 -3.22 -3.24 2.22
C VAL A 158 -1.83 -2.82 1.74
N LEU A 159 -1.74 -2.46 0.46
CA LEU A 159 -0.54 -1.91 -0.17
C LEU A 159 -0.67 -0.39 -0.22
N PHE A 160 0.36 0.32 0.24
CA PHE A 160 0.42 1.78 0.22
C PHE A 160 1.54 2.22 -0.72
N ASP A 161 1.20 2.89 -1.82
CA ASP A 161 2.14 3.40 -2.82
C ASP A 161 2.34 4.90 -2.60
N GLU A 162 3.32 5.28 -1.78
CA GLU A 162 3.68 6.66 -1.41
C GLU A 162 2.47 7.50 -0.94
N PRO A 163 1.74 7.09 0.09
CA PRO A 163 0.42 7.64 0.44
C PRO A 163 0.44 9.11 0.87
N THR A 164 1.61 9.68 1.17
CA THR A 164 1.79 11.06 1.65
C THR A 164 2.44 12.00 0.64
N SER A 165 3.02 11.47 -0.46
CA SER A 165 3.85 12.24 -1.39
C SER A 165 3.10 13.33 -2.18
N ALA A 166 1.77 13.27 -2.23
CA ALA A 166 0.91 14.28 -2.88
C ALA A 166 0.24 15.23 -1.88
N LEU A 167 0.66 15.21 -0.60
CA LEU A 167 0.06 15.99 0.48
C LEU A 167 0.93 17.19 0.87
N ASP A 168 0.26 18.27 1.27
CA ASP A 168 0.92 19.34 1.99
C ASP A 168 1.42 18.83 3.36
N PRO A 169 2.57 19.33 3.87
CA PRO A 169 3.18 18.83 5.12
C PRO A 169 2.25 18.80 6.32
N GLU A 170 1.31 19.75 6.40
CA GLU A 170 0.33 19.84 7.50
C GLU A 170 -0.64 18.66 7.56
N PHE A 171 -0.91 17.97 6.42
CA PHE A 171 -1.85 16.86 6.34
C PHE A 171 -1.19 15.48 6.39
N ILE A 172 0.14 15.41 6.31
CA ILE A 172 0.89 14.13 6.33
C ILE A 172 0.61 13.36 7.62
N ARG A 173 0.67 14.06 8.76
CA ARG A 173 0.53 13.44 10.08
C ARG A 173 -0.80 12.69 10.24
N GLU A 174 -1.91 13.27 9.81
CA GLU A 174 -3.24 12.66 9.93
C GLU A 174 -3.34 11.32 9.17
N VAL A 175 -2.65 11.21 8.03
CA VAL A 175 -2.60 9.98 7.24
C VAL A 175 -1.70 8.95 7.88
N LEU A 176 -0.53 9.35 8.38
CA LEU A 176 0.40 8.46 9.09
C LEU A 176 -0.20 7.92 10.38
N ASP A 177 -0.90 8.75 11.15
CA ASP A 177 -1.61 8.34 12.38
C ASP A 177 -2.69 7.29 12.07
N ALA A 178 -3.46 7.48 10.98
CA ALA A 178 -4.44 6.49 10.53
C ALA A 178 -3.77 5.16 10.13
N MET A 179 -2.62 5.21 9.43
CA MET A 179 -1.87 4.00 9.06
C MET A 179 -1.25 3.31 10.28
N ALA A 180 -0.72 4.07 11.25
CA ALA A 180 -0.17 3.52 12.49
C ALA A 180 -1.26 2.80 13.32
N LYS A 181 -2.47 3.35 13.37
CA LYS A 181 -3.63 2.69 13.99
C LYS A 181 -3.95 1.36 13.32
N LEU A 182 -3.96 1.30 11.99
CA LEU A 182 -4.18 0.04 11.26
C LEU A 182 -3.10 -1.00 11.56
N ALA A 183 -1.84 -0.59 11.66
CA ALA A 183 -0.74 -1.46 12.06
C ALA A 183 -0.95 -2.02 13.47
N ALA A 184 -1.30 -1.18 14.43
CA ALA A 184 -1.61 -1.58 15.82
C ALA A 184 -2.81 -2.55 15.91
N GLU A 185 -3.79 -2.42 15.01
CA GLU A 185 -4.92 -3.34 14.89
C GLU A 185 -4.53 -4.67 14.21
N GLY A 186 -3.29 -4.82 13.76
CA GLY A 186 -2.77 -6.05 13.15
C GLY A 186 -3.10 -6.19 11.66
N MET A 187 -3.30 -5.10 10.95
CA MET A 187 -3.42 -5.12 9.49
C MET A 187 -2.06 -5.50 8.86
N THR A 188 -2.07 -6.44 7.93
CA THR A 188 -0.89 -6.74 7.12
C THR A 188 -0.71 -5.64 6.08
N MET A 189 0.48 -5.03 6.02
CA MET A 189 0.73 -3.90 5.14
C MET A 189 2.08 -4.01 4.42
N ILE A 190 2.11 -3.59 3.14
CA ILE A 190 3.35 -3.25 2.45
C ILE A 190 3.27 -1.76 2.12
N VAL A 191 4.22 -1.00 2.62
CA VAL A 191 4.21 0.47 2.54
C VAL A 191 5.45 0.96 1.80
N VAL A 192 5.28 1.49 0.60
CA VAL A 192 6.31 2.29 -0.06
C VAL A 192 6.21 3.71 0.49
N THR A 193 7.28 4.20 1.11
CA THR A 193 7.25 5.51 1.75
C THR A 193 8.61 6.21 1.73
N HIS A 194 8.57 7.55 1.80
CA HIS A 194 9.70 8.42 2.09
C HIS A 194 9.67 8.96 3.53
N GLU A 195 8.66 8.59 4.32
CA GLU A 195 8.49 8.99 5.72
C GLU A 195 9.31 8.04 6.62
N MET A 196 10.60 8.36 6.81
CA MET A 196 11.50 7.47 7.57
C MET A 196 11.14 7.38 9.05
N GLY A 197 10.57 8.44 9.62
CA GLY A 197 10.05 8.43 11.00
C GLY A 197 8.95 7.38 11.17
N PHE A 198 7.98 7.34 10.25
CA PHE A 198 6.94 6.33 10.22
C PHE A 198 7.51 4.92 10.04
N ALA A 199 8.41 4.74 9.08
CA ALA A 199 9.03 3.44 8.85
C ALA A 199 9.80 2.94 10.08
N LYS A 200 10.50 3.83 10.80
CA LYS A 200 11.22 3.50 12.03
C LYS A 200 10.29 3.10 13.18
N GLU A 201 9.14 3.75 13.30
CA GLU A 201 8.19 3.57 14.41
C GLU A 201 7.27 2.36 14.21
N VAL A 202 6.81 2.13 12.97
CA VAL A 202 5.67 1.24 12.70
C VAL A 202 6.08 -0.06 11.99
N ALA A 203 7.19 -0.06 11.24
CA ALA A 203 7.59 -1.24 10.47
C ALA A 203 8.11 -2.38 11.37
N ASN A 204 7.71 -3.61 11.06
CA ASN A 204 8.34 -4.81 11.59
C ASN A 204 9.63 -5.13 10.82
N SER A 205 9.62 -4.91 9.51
CA SER A 205 10.78 -5.09 8.64
C SER A 205 10.84 -4.00 7.57
N ILE A 206 12.06 -3.70 7.13
CA ILE A 206 12.32 -2.73 6.06
C ILE A 206 13.13 -3.42 4.97
N VAL A 207 12.74 -3.15 3.74
CA VAL A 207 13.48 -3.54 2.53
C VAL A 207 14.01 -2.29 1.85
N PHE A 208 15.31 -2.27 1.60
CA PHE A 208 15.93 -1.27 0.73
C PHE A 208 16.00 -1.79 -0.71
N MET A 209 15.36 -1.08 -1.62
CA MET A 209 15.34 -1.36 -3.06
C MET A 209 16.21 -0.38 -3.84
N ASP A 210 17.07 -0.89 -4.73
CA ASP A 210 17.83 -0.08 -5.67
C ASP A 210 17.98 -0.83 -7.00
N ASP A 211 17.90 -0.10 -8.11
CA ASP A 211 18.07 -0.61 -9.50
C ASP A 211 17.26 -1.91 -9.77
N GLY A 212 16.02 -1.96 -9.30
CA GLY A 212 15.11 -3.10 -9.52
C GLY A 212 15.41 -4.34 -8.69
N ARG A 213 16.25 -4.26 -7.66
CA ARG A 213 16.66 -5.37 -6.79
C ARG A 213 16.38 -5.05 -5.33
N LEU A 214 16.14 -6.08 -4.53
CA LEU A 214 16.24 -5.98 -3.09
C LEU A 214 17.72 -6.04 -2.72
N ILE A 215 18.23 -4.99 -2.10
CA ILE A 215 19.64 -4.86 -1.73
C ILE A 215 19.88 -5.33 -0.30
N GLU A 216 18.96 -4.95 0.59
CA GLU A 216 19.07 -5.29 2.01
C GLU A 216 17.67 -5.36 2.63
N GLN A 217 17.49 -6.29 3.56
CA GLN A 217 16.28 -6.42 4.38
C GLN A 217 16.68 -6.63 5.83
N GLY A 218 15.97 -5.99 6.75
CA GLY A 218 16.22 -6.13 8.18
C GLY A 218 15.18 -5.39 9.01
N THR A 219 15.39 -5.37 10.31
CA THR A 219 14.60 -4.55 11.23
C THR A 219 14.89 -3.05 11.00
N PRO A 220 14.01 -2.15 11.47
CA PRO A 220 14.27 -0.72 11.39
C PRO A 220 15.65 -0.32 11.99
N GLU A 221 16.03 -0.93 13.12
CA GLU A 221 17.33 -0.66 13.76
C GLU A 221 18.51 -1.09 12.86
N GLU A 222 18.43 -2.29 12.26
CA GLU A 222 19.47 -2.77 11.36
C GLU A 222 19.63 -1.87 10.13
N ILE A 223 18.52 -1.47 9.49
CA ILE A 223 18.58 -0.69 8.25
C ILE A 223 18.97 0.78 8.52
N PHE A 224 18.48 1.42 9.59
CA PHE A 224 18.74 2.84 9.83
C PHE A 224 19.99 3.12 10.66
N GLU A 225 20.36 2.25 11.59
CA GLU A 225 21.45 2.51 12.54
C GLU A 225 22.71 1.69 12.21
N ARG A 226 22.54 0.48 11.67
CA ARG A 226 23.65 -0.46 11.39
C ARG A 226 23.54 -1.13 10.02
N PRO A 227 23.28 -0.37 8.93
CA PRO A 227 23.14 -0.97 7.61
C PRO A 227 24.39 -1.75 7.21
N GLY A 228 24.22 -2.98 6.71
CA GLY A 228 25.30 -3.86 6.28
C GLY A 228 25.82 -3.51 4.90
N HIS A 229 24.93 -3.09 4.00
CA HIS A 229 25.29 -2.85 2.61
C HIS A 229 25.68 -1.39 2.34
N GLU A 230 26.76 -1.14 1.60
CA GLU A 230 27.27 0.22 1.33
C GLU A 230 26.25 1.13 0.62
N ARG A 231 25.41 0.57 -0.26
CA ARG A 231 24.36 1.32 -0.94
C ARG A 231 23.27 1.77 0.02
N THR A 232 22.91 0.92 1.00
CA THR A 232 21.96 1.26 2.08
C THR A 232 22.53 2.36 2.96
N LYS A 233 23.79 2.25 3.39
CA LYS A 233 24.50 3.29 4.17
C LYS A 233 24.48 4.64 3.44
N ALA A 234 24.84 4.63 2.16
CA ALA A 234 24.86 5.85 1.34
C ALA A 234 23.48 6.48 1.17
N PHE A 235 22.41 5.68 1.09
CA PHE A 235 21.04 6.16 1.00
C PHE A 235 20.56 6.72 2.34
N VAL A 236 20.68 5.94 3.41
CA VAL A 236 20.22 6.33 4.76
C VAL A 236 20.93 7.61 5.25
N SER A 237 22.24 7.73 5.03
CA SER A 237 23.01 8.93 5.42
C SER A 237 22.60 10.22 4.71
N LYS A 238 21.93 10.12 3.54
CA LYS A 238 21.40 11.29 2.80
C LYS A 238 20.04 11.75 3.30
N ILE A 239 19.25 10.85 3.86
CA ILE A 239 17.85 11.14 4.24
C ILE A 239 17.72 11.46 5.73
N LEU A 240 18.66 11.04 6.57
CA LEU A 240 18.66 11.35 8.00
C LEU A 240 19.40 12.65 8.34
N ARG A 241 19.87 13.38 7.33
CA ARG A 241 20.43 14.73 7.46
C ARG A 241 19.35 15.78 7.28
#